data_e0b808bbd56432d9a029684d4ef5af48
#
_entry.id   e0b808bbd56432d9a029684d4ef5af48
#
_cell.length_a   1.000
_cell.length_b   1.000
_cell.length_c   1.000
_cell.angle_alpha   90.00
_cell.angle_beta   90.00
_cell.angle_gamma   90.00
#
_symmetry.space_group_name_H-M   'P 1'
#
loop_
_entity.id
_entity.type
_entity.pdbx_description
1 polymer ?
#
loop_
_entity_poly.entity_id
_entity_poly.type
_entity_poly.pdbx_seq_one_letter_code
_entity_poly.pdbx_strand_id
1 'polypeptide(L)'
;MSTENPLESALHFDLATVSTVEILRAIRQRGRGAVVSVRIAGANGQDFIGAGLRDIDEVAVQGAIGDFGFCSFGDGQGQVEGNVGNFFGHSIALGILVVRGHAKHSVGAMGTNGLIAIFGNAGDRVAGRAWDSGVPGQTRGCVRRPHRDPPRPASRAACGSATAARVH
;
A
#
# COMPACT_ATOMS: atom_id res chain seq x y z
N MET A 1 -22.28 14.27 -30.80
CA MET A 1 -20.83 14.34 -30.47
C MET A 1 -20.72 14.12 -28.98
N SER A 2 -20.53 12.88 -28.59
CA SER A 2 -20.33 12.49 -27.18
C SER A 2 -18.91 12.82 -26.81
N THR A 3 -18.73 13.79 -25.92
CA THR A 3 -17.43 14.08 -25.30
C THR A 3 -17.16 12.97 -24.28
N GLU A 4 -16.56 11.88 -24.71
CA GLU A 4 -15.94 10.94 -23.79
C GLU A 4 -14.78 11.65 -23.10
N ASN A 5 -14.94 11.83 -21.79
CA ASN A 5 -13.94 12.42 -20.94
C ASN A 5 -12.74 11.45 -20.87
N PRO A 6 -11.52 11.82 -21.28
CA PRO A 6 -10.38 10.91 -21.31
C PRO A 6 -9.88 10.47 -19.92
N LEU A 7 -10.57 10.87 -18.84
CA LEU A 7 -10.27 10.52 -17.45
C LEU A 7 -10.98 9.25 -16.94
N GLU A 8 -11.72 8.52 -17.79
CA GLU A 8 -12.52 7.36 -17.38
C GLU A 8 -12.02 6.00 -17.90
N SER A 9 -10.75 5.78 -18.09
CA SER A 9 -10.27 4.41 -18.32
C SER A 9 -9.90 3.70 -17.02
N ALA A 10 -10.79 3.72 -16.03
CA ALA A 10 -10.62 2.89 -14.84
C ALA A 10 -10.78 1.41 -15.20
N LEU A 11 -9.77 0.61 -14.89
CA LEU A 11 -9.87 -0.85 -14.98
C LEU A 11 -10.60 -1.40 -13.77
N HIS A 12 -11.64 -2.17 -14.00
CA HIS A 12 -12.38 -2.84 -12.94
C HIS A 12 -12.14 -4.34 -13.00
N PHE A 13 -11.71 -4.93 -11.89
CA PHE A 13 -11.52 -6.38 -11.74
C PHE A 13 -12.27 -6.87 -10.51
N ASP A 14 -12.77 -8.11 -10.59
CA ASP A 14 -13.34 -8.82 -9.46
C ASP A 14 -12.56 -10.11 -9.23
N LEU A 15 -11.95 -10.24 -8.04
CA LEU A 15 -11.17 -11.41 -7.65
C LEU A 15 -12.01 -12.66 -7.44
N ALA A 16 -13.35 -12.57 -7.47
CA ALA A 16 -14.21 -13.73 -7.55
C ALA A 16 -14.18 -14.41 -8.94
N THR A 17 -13.81 -13.67 -9.98
CA THR A 17 -13.85 -14.14 -11.37
C THR A 17 -12.50 -14.17 -12.06
N VAL A 18 -11.54 -13.35 -11.60
CA VAL A 18 -10.23 -13.16 -12.22
C VAL A 18 -9.13 -13.35 -11.18
N SER A 19 -8.08 -14.08 -11.52
CA SER A 19 -6.95 -14.30 -10.61
C SER A 19 -6.06 -13.06 -10.48
N THR A 20 -5.34 -12.95 -9.36
CA THR A 20 -4.35 -11.88 -9.13
C THR A 20 -3.32 -11.81 -10.27
N VAL A 21 -2.88 -12.94 -10.80
CA VAL A 21 -1.89 -13.00 -11.89
C VAL A 21 -2.44 -12.40 -13.19
N GLU A 22 -3.69 -12.69 -13.52
CA GLU A 22 -4.35 -12.14 -14.70
C GLU A 22 -4.56 -10.63 -14.59
N ILE A 23 -4.94 -10.15 -13.42
CA ILE A 23 -5.06 -8.71 -13.13
C ILE A 23 -3.70 -8.02 -13.35
N LEU A 24 -2.64 -8.53 -12.75
CA LEU A 24 -1.30 -7.95 -12.89
C LEU A 24 -0.81 -7.99 -14.34
N ARG A 25 -1.13 -9.05 -15.09
CA ARG A 25 -0.80 -9.16 -16.51
C ARG A 25 -1.56 -8.12 -17.34
N ALA A 26 -2.86 -7.98 -17.13
CA ALA A 26 -3.69 -7.02 -17.84
C ALA A 26 -3.21 -5.56 -17.61
N ILE A 27 -2.85 -5.22 -16.38
CA ILE A 27 -2.31 -3.90 -16.05
C ILE A 27 -0.99 -3.67 -16.77
N ARG A 28 -0.06 -4.63 -16.72
CA ARG A 28 1.28 -4.51 -17.34
C ARG A 28 1.25 -4.44 -18.87
N GLN A 29 0.24 -5.00 -19.51
CA GLN A 29 0.09 -4.97 -20.98
C GLN A 29 -0.31 -3.60 -21.53
N ARG A 30 -0.80 -2.68 -20.71
CA ARG A 30 -1.26 -1.35 -21.17
C ARG A 30 -0.16 -0.37 -21.57
N GLY A 31 1.09 -0.71 -21.35
CA GLY A 31 2.22 0.14 -21.75
C GLY A 31 2.47 1.34 -20.84
N ARG A 32 3.66 1.90 -20.92
CA ARG A 32 4.09 3.06 -20.13
C ARG A 32 3.39 4.33 -20.59
N GLY A 33 2.93 5.14 -19.67
CA GLY A 33 2.48 6.52 -19.93
C GLY A 33 0.96 6.70 -20.08
N ALA A 34 0.14 5.65 -19.93
CA ALA A 34 -1.29 5.82 -19.78
C ALA A 34 -1.62 5.99 -18.29
N VAL A 35 -2.31 7.08 -17.95
CA VAL A 35 -2.97 7.25 -16.63
C VAL A 35 -3.85 6.03 -16.40
N VAL A 36 -3.54 5.21 -15.42
CA VAL A 36 -4.28 3.98 -15.15
C VAL A 36 -4.82 4.01 -13.73
N SER A 37 -6.13 4.22 -13.63
CA SER A 37 -6.85 3.97 -12.39
C SER A 37 -7.36 2.52 -12.40
N VAL A 38 -7.05 1.77 -11.34
CA VAL A 38 -7.42 0.36 -11.22
C VAL A 38 -8.28 0.16 -9.98
N ARG A 39 -9.42 -0.49 -10.14
CA ARG A 39 -10.28 -0.89 -9.02
C ARG A 39 -10.39 -2.39 -8.96
N ILE A 40 -10.09 -2.96 -7.80
CA ILE A 40 -10.12 -4.40 -7.54
C ILE A 40 -11.13 -4.66 -6.43
N ALA A 41 -12.19 -5.39 -6.74
CA ALA A 41 -13.20 -5.81 -5.79
C ALA A 41 -13.01 -7.29 -5.40
N GLY A 42 -13.71 -7.75 -4.37
CA GLY A 42 -13.75 -9.15 -3.99
C GLY A 42 -12.47 -9.68 -3.33
N ALA A 43 -11.60 -8.80 -2.84
CA ALA A 43 -10.39 -9.22 -2.15
C ALA A 43 -10.73 -9.89 -0.81
N ASN A 44 -10.28 -11.12 -0.62
CA ASN A 44 -10.50 -11.93 0.58
C ASN A 44 -9.23 -12.72 0.95
N GLY A 45 -8.14 -12.00 1.21
CA GLY A 45 -6.89 -12.58 1.68
C GLY A 45 -5.95 -13.11 0.59
N GLN A 46 -6.17 -12.79 -0.68
CA GLN A 46 -5.24 -13.19 -1.74
C GLN A 46 -3.90 -12.46 -1.62
N ASP A 47 -2.82 -13.20 -1.86
CA ASP A 47 -1.46 -12.69 -1.80
C ASP A 47 -1.06 -11.92 -3.07
N PHE A 48 -0.02 -11.11 -2.97
CA PHE A 48 0.61 -10.40 -4.08
C PHE A 48 -0.28 -9.43 -4.86
N ILE A 49 -1.44 -9.02 -4.33
CA ILE A 49 -2.26 -7.99 -4.98
C ILE A 49 -1.45 -6.70 -5.10
N GLY A 50 -1.41 -6.12 -6.30
CA GLY A 50 -0.67 -4.90 -6.58
C GLY A 50 0.86 -5.05 -6.64
N ALA A 51 1.37 -6.27 -6.62
CA ALA A 51 2.81 -6.54 -6.60
C ALA A 51 3.52 -6.10 -7.89
N GLY A 52 4.63 -5.37 -7.74
CA GLY A 52 5.50 -4.95 -8.84
C GLY A 52 4.84 -3.99 -9.83
N LEU A 53 3.78 -3.30 -9.43
CA LEU A 53 3.16 -2.26 -10.26
C LEU A 53 4.01 -0.99 -10.24
N ARG A 54 4.11 -0.35 -11.40
CA ARG A 54 4.84 0.90 -11.65
C ARG A 54 4.09 1.70 -12.70
N ASP A 55 4.32 3.01 -12.72
CA ASP A 55 3.68 3.93 -13.68
C ASP A 55 2.13 3.83 -13.60
N ILE A 56 1.59 3.77 -12.37
CA ILE A 56 0.16 3.63 -12.08
C ILE A 56 -0.27 4.83 -11.23
N ASP A 57 -1.33 5.52 -11.63
CA ASP A 57 -1.81 6.66 -10.86
C ASP A 57 -2.50 6.22 -9.57
N GLU A 58 -3.44 5.29 -9.67
CA GLU A 58 -4.22 4.83 -8.53
C GLU A 58 -4.59 3.35 -8.64
N VAL A 59 -4.45 2.63 -7.52
CA VAL A 59 -4.98 1.27 -7.34
C VAL A 59 -5.83 1.23 -6.09
N ALA A 60 -7.12 1.06 -6.23
CA ALA A 60 -8.04 0.89 -5.10
C ALA A 60 -8.47 -0.56 -4.97
N VAL A 61 -8.30 -1.13 -3.79
CA VAL A 61 -8.68 -2.52 -3.47
C VAL A 61 -9.75 -2.52 -2.40
N GLN A 62 -10.87 -3.17 -2.70
CA GLN A 62 -11.95 -3.41 -1.74
C GLN A 62 -11.83 -4.81 -1.15
N GLY A 63 -11.72 -4.87 0.18
CA GLY A 63 -11.58 -6.10 0.95
C GLY A 63 -10.20 -6.30 1.54
N ALA A 64 -9.99 -7.44 2.18
CA ALA A 64 -8.73 -7.79 2.80
C ALA A 64 -7.75 -8.38 1.78
N ILE A 65 -6.48 -8.05 1.88
CA ILE A 65 -5.43 -8.64 1.07
C ILE A 65 -4.48 -9.46 1.94
N GLY A 66 -3.88 -10.49 1.33
CA GLY A 66 -2.94 -11.39 1.98
C GLY A 66 -1.54 -10.82 2.10
N ASP A 67 -0.58 -11.71 2.11
CA ASP A 67 0.82 -11.38 2.29
C ASP A 67 1.43 -10.77 1.00
N PHE A 68 2.48 -9.97 1.15
CA PHE A 68 3.19 -9.30 0.05
C PHE A 68 2.31 -8.41 -0.84
N GLY A 69 1.18 -7.91 -0.34
CA GLY A 69 0.40 -6.91 -1.07
C GLY A 69 1.25 -5.66 -1.37
N PHE A 70 1.15 -5.14 -2.59
CA PHE A 70 1.91 -3.99 -3.08
C PHE A 70 3.43 -4.10 -2.88
N CYS A 71 3.99 -5.31 -2.85
CA CYS A 71 5.44 -5.47 -2.80
C CYS A 71 6.09 -4.93 -4.09
N SER A 72 7.26 -4.29 -3.95
CA SER A 72 7.97 -3.64 -5.05
C SER A 72 7.13 -2.62 -5.82
N PHE A 73 6.22 -1.94 -5.14
CA PHE A 73 5.41 -0.86 -5.71
C PHE A 73 6.33 0.31 -6.05
N GLY A 74 6.27 0.76 -7.31
CA GLY A 74 7.18 1.76 -7.84
C GLY A 74 6.78 3.17 -7.47
N ASP A 75 5.66 3.60 -7.99
CA ASP A 75 5.11 4.95 -7.86
C ASP A 75 3.58 4.92 -7.95
N GLY A 76 2.96 6.08 -7.73
CA GLY A 76 1.51 6.21 -7.70
C GLY A 76 0.89 5.99 -6.33
N GLN A 77 -0.42 5.76 -6.29
CA GLN A 77 -1.20 5.62 -5.07
C GLN A 77 -1.87 4.26 -5.00
N GLY A 78 -1.71 3.57 -3.87
CA GLY A 78 -2.44 2.34 -3.55
C GLY A 78 -3.33 2.54 -2.33
N GLN A 79 -4.61 2.17 -2.42
CA GLN A 79 -5.55 2.23 -1.33
C GLN A 79 -6.18 0.87 -1.08
N VAL A 80 -6.25 0.45 0.19
CA VAL A 80 -6.88 -0.80 0.61
C VAL A 80 -7.95 -0.49 1.65
N GLU A 81 -9.20 -0.82 1.33
CA GLU A 81 -10.35 -0.65 2.22
C GLU A 81 -10.56 -1.83 3.19
N GLY A 82 -9.52 -2.57 3.49
CA GLY A 82 -9.54 -3.72 4.37
C GLY A 82 -8.24 -3.96 5.09
N ASN A 83 -8.10 -5.13 5.69
CA ASN A 83 -6.88 -5.54 6.37
C ASN A 83 -5.83 -6.01 5.39
N VAL A 84 -4.57 -5.88 5.77
CA VAL A 84 -3.44 -6.35 4.96
C VAL A 84 -2.57 -7.36 5.71
N GLY A 85 -1.99 -8.29 4.97
CA GLY A 85 -1.13 -9.35 5.49
C GLY A 85 0.26 -8.88 5.90
N ASN A 86 1.18 -9.85 5.98
CA ASN A 86 2.59 -9.57 6.26
C ASN A 86 3.29 -8.98 5.03
N PHE A 87 4.37 -8.25 5.27
CA PHE A 87 5.22 -7.69 4.21
C PHE A 87 4.46 -6.78 3.22
N PHE A 88 3.36 -6.18 3.64
CA PHE A 88 2.66 -5.19 2.83
C PHE A 88 3.59 -4.02 2.48
N GLY A 89 3.64 -3.63 1.21
CA GLY A 89 4.55 -2.58 0.73
C GLY A 89 6.03 -2.91 0.87
N HIS A 90 6.40 -4.20 0.95
CA HIS A 90 7.81 -4.62 0.97
C HIS A 90 8.55 -4.09 -0.25
N SER A 91 9.74 -3.51 -0.04
CA SER A 91 10.55 -2.90 -1.11
C SER A 91 9.82 -1.80 -1.90
N ILE A 92 8.93 -1.05 -1.26
CA ILE A 92 8.31 0.13 -1.89
C ILE A 92 9.38 1.13 -2.30
N ALA A 93 9.29 1.66 -3.53
CA ALA A 93 10.28 2.59 -4.08
C ALA A 93 9.89 4.07 -3.88
N LEU A 94 8.73 4.50 -4.36
CA LEU A 94 8.31 5.90 -4.35
C LEU A 94 6.84 6.14 -4.00
N GLY A 95 5.98 5.13 -4.07
CA GLY A 95 4.53 5.28 -4.01
C GLY A 95 3.97 5.68 -2.64
N ILE A 96 2.68 5.99 -2.63
CA ILE A 96 1.89 6.23 -1.43
C ILE A 96 0.91 5.08 -1.26
N LEU A 97 0.96 4.40 -0.13
CA LEU A 97 0.03 3.32 0.21
C LEU A 97 -0.82 3.69 1.42
N VAL A 98 -2.13 3.52 1.29
CA VAL A 98 -3.10 3.82 2.34
C VAL A 98 -3.88 2.56 2.70
N VAL A 99 -3.87 2.19 3.98
CA VAL A 99 -4.61 1.04 4.52
C VAL A 99 -5.65 1.55 5.50
N ARG A 100 -6.94 1.33 5.21
CA ARG A 100 -8.04 1.71 6.09
C ARG A 100 -8.26 0.74 7.24
N GLY A 101 -7.79 -0.50 7.10
CA GLY A 101 -7.87 -1.55 8.11
C GLY A 101 -6.58 -1.73 8.92
N HIS A 102 -6.39 -2.94 9.41
CA HIS A 102 -5.22 -3.36 10.17
C HIS A 102 -4.16 -3.98 9.26
N ALA A 103 -2.92 -3.91 9.70
CA ALA A 103 -1.80 -4.58 9.02
C ALA A 103 -1.13 -5.58 9.97
N LYS A 104 -0.61 -6.67 9.42
CA LYS A 104 0.18 -7.64 10.15
C LYS A 104 1.62 -7.15 10.34
N HIS A 105 2.59 -8.03 10.22
CA HIS A 105 3.98 -7.73 10.54
C HIS A 105 4.79 -7.28 9.31
N SER A 106 5.93 -6.62 9.57
CA SER A 106 6.96 -6.28 8.57
C SER A 106 6.45 -5.40 7.41
N VAL A 107 5.50 -4.52 7.69
CA VAL A 107 5.01 -3.54 6.72
C VAL A 107 6.13 -2.59 6.30
N GLY A 108 6.26 -2.33 5.01
CA GLY A 108 7.26 -1.42 4.46
C GLY A 108 8.71 -1.89 4.62
N ALA A 109 8.92 -3.16 4.94
CA ALA A 109 10.26 -3.70 5.08
C ALA A 109 11.06 -3.54 3.77
N MET A 110 12.35 -3.19 3.88
CA MET A 110 13.26 -2.94 2.77
C MET A 110 12.80 -1.85 1.78
N GLY A 111 11.88 -0.99 2.17
CA GLY A 111 11.50 0.18 1.36
C GLY A 111 12.65 1.18 1.28
N THR A 112 12.79 1.84 0.12
CA THR A 112 13.83 2.85 -0.12
C THR A 112 13.28 4.26 0.02
N ASN A 113 12.10 4.52 -0.54
CA ASN A 113 11.44 5.82 -0.47
C ASN A 113 9.95 5.61 -0.76
N GLY A 114 9.08 6.05 0.11
CA GLY A 114 7.63 5.90 -0.04
C GLY A 114 6.90 6.24 1.25
N LEU A 115 5.59 6.35 1.16
CA LEU A 115 4.74 6.62 2.31
C LEU A 115 3.74 5.47 2.48
N ILE A 116 3.65 4.93 3.69
CA ILE A 116 2.60 3.96 4.03
C ILE A 116 1.82 4.51 5.22
N ALA A 117 0.54 4.73 5.04
CA ALA A 117 -0.38 5.18 6.09
C ALA A 117 -1.33 4.04 6.47
N ILE A 118 -1.38 3.68 7.75
CA ILE A 118 -2.27 2.63 8.28
C ILE A 118 -3.19 3.28 9.31
N PHE A 119 -4.49 3.21 9.07
CA PHE A 119 -5.51 3.79 9.96
C PHE A 119 -5.91 2.87 11.10
N GLY A 120 -5.64 1.56 10.98
CA GLY A 120 -5.83 0.58 12.04
C GLY A 120 -4.57 0.30 12.85
N ASN A 121 -4.52 -0.88 13.44
CA ASN A 121 -3.33 -1.36 14.15
C ASN A 121 -2.34 -1.98 13.17
N ALA A 122 -1.06 -1.89 13.49
CA ALA A 122 -0.02 -2.64 12.80
C ALA A 122 0.71 -3.55 13.79
N GLY A 123 1.14 -4.71 13.33
CA GLY A 123 1.97 -5.63 14.09
C GLY A 123 3.41 -5.13 14.23
N ASP A 124 4.32 -6.07 14.48
CA ASP A 124 5.71 -5.76 14.74
C ASP A 124 6.50 -5.46 13.44
N ARG A 125 7.64 -4.78 13.61
CA ARG A 125 8.61 -4.50 12.53
C ARG A 125 8.06 -3.67 11.37
N VAL A 126 7.27 -2.66 11.66
CA VAL A 126 6.87 -1.65 10.65
C VAL A 126 8.12 -0.87 10.24
N ALA A 127 8.33 -0.74 8.93
CA ALA A 127 9.50 -0.11 8.31
C ALA A 127 10.86 -0.72 8.75
N GLY A 128 10.87 -2.00 9.13
CA GLY A 128 12.08 -2.71 9.52
C GLY A 128 13.05 -2.85 8.35
N ARG A 129 14.33 -2.43 8.54
CA ARG A 129 15.41 -2.43 7.53
C ARG A 129 15.04 -1.68 6.24
N ALA A 130 14.62 -0.42 6.35
CA ALA A 130 14.81 0.50 5.24
C ALA A 130 16.32 0.57 4.97
N TRP A 131 16.75 0.29 3.76
CA TRP A 131 18.17 0.32 3.40
C TRP A 131 18.71 1.73 3.56
N ASP A 132 19.63 1.88 4.51
CA ASP A 132 20.49 3.05 4.60
C ASP A 132 21.64 2.85 3.61
N SER A 133 21.39 3.22 2.36
CA SER A 133 22.42 3.23 1.32
C SER A 133 23.13 4.60 1.25
N GLY A 134 23.21 5.31 2.38
CA GLY A 134 23.90 6.61 2.43
C GLY A 134 23.23 7.74 1.62
N VAL A 135 22.11 7.47 1.00
CA VAL A 135 21.23 8.45 0.37
C VAL A 135 19.96 8.53 1.23
N PRO A 136 19.51 9.70 1.63
CA PRO A 136 18.33 9.82 2.49
C PRO A 136 17.04 9.44 1.74
N GLY A 137 16.83 8.15 1.57
CA GLY A 137 15.57 7.57 1.14
C GLY A 137 14.76 7.19 2.39
N GLN A 138 13.64 7.85 2.61
CA GLN A 138 12.84 7.67 3.81
C GLN A 138 11.53 7.01 3.48
N THR A 139 11.38 5.72 3.81
CA THR A 139 10.06 5.12 3.94
C THR A 139 9.44 5.64 5.23
N ARG A 140 8.36 6.38 5.13
CA ARG A 140 7.63 6.91 6.29
C ARG A 140 6.41 6.04 6.51
N GLY A 141 6.38 5.31 7.62
CA GLY A 141 5.20 4.61 8.08
C GLY A 141 4.47 5.48 9.12
N CYS A 142 3.22 5.86 8.86
CA CYS A 142 2.35 6.48 9.85
C CYS A 142 1.28 5.46 10.25
N VAL A 143 1.32 5.03 11.51
CA VAL A 143 0.29 4.15 12.09
C VAL A 143 -0.56 5.00 13.01
N ARG A 144 -1.82 5.24 12.64
CA ARG A 144 -2.79 5.90 13.52
C ARG A 144 -3.52 4.83 14.33
N ARG A 145 -3.22 4.74 15.63
CA ARG A 145 -4.01 3.91 16.54
C ARG A 145 -5.35 4.59 16.84
N PRO A 146 -6.49 3.92 16.71
CA PRO A 146 -7.73 4.44 17.28
C PRO A 146 -7.59 4.51 18.80
N HIS A 147 -7.93 5.65 19.36
CA HIS A 147 -7.83 5.94 20.79
C HIS A 147 -8.87 5.08 21.55
N ARG A 148 -8.42 3.97 22.10
CA ARG A 148 -9.14 3.22 23.13
C ARG A 148 -8.12 2.65 24.10
N ASP A 149 -7.62 3.51 25.02
CA ASP A 149 -7.16 3.10 26.33
C ASP A 149 -6.58 4.31 27.08
N PRO A 150 -6.72 4.41 28.42
CA PRO A 150 -6.12 5.47 29.21
C PRO A 150 -4.58 5.39 29.15
N PRO A 151 -3.87 6.51 29.33
CA PRO A 151 -2.44 6.58 29.09
C PRO A 151 -1.66 5.66 30.04
N ARG A 152 -0.99 4.66 29.49
CA ARG A 152 0.12 3.99 30.17
C ARG A 152 1.37 4.87 30.07
N PRO A 153 2.20 4.93 31.13
CA PRO A 153 3.38 5.77 31.11
C PRO A 153 4.38 5.35 30.03
N ALA A 154 4.96 6.36 29.44
CA ALA A 154 5.81 6.37 28.29
C ALA A 154 6.79 5.21 28.14
N SER A 155 6.58 4.39 27.12
CA SER A 155 7.66 3.84 26.31
C SER A 155 7.55 4.47 24.91
N ARG A 156 8.63 5.07 24.47
CA ARG A 156 8.73 5.90 23.27
C ARG A 156 8.29 5.19 22.01
N ALA A 157 7.23 5.60 21.43
CA ALA A 157 6.87 5.71 20.02
C ALA A 157 5.33 5.77 19.91
N ALA A 158 4.74 6.84 20.40
CA ALA A 158 3.37 7.18 20.09
C ALA A 158 3.41 8.30 19.05
N CYS A 159 2.88 8.04 17.87
CA CYS A 159 2.53 9.09 16.93
C CYS A 159 1.37 9.88 17.54
N GLY A 160 1.67 10.81 18.45
CA GLY A 160 0.74 11.83 18.88
C GLY A 160 0.64 12.83 17.74
N SER A 161 -0.57 13.04 17.21
CA SER A 161 -0.88 14.02 16.17
C SER A 161 0.16 14.03 15.04
N ALA A 162 -0.02 13.15 14.03
CA ALA A 162 0.70 13.18 12.75
C ALA A 162 2.24 13.31 12.86
N THR A 163 2.88 12.44 13.64
CA THR A 163 4.34 12.39 13.63
C THR A 163 4.75 11.24 12.72
N ALA A 164 5.33 11.58 11.57
CA ALA A 164 5.97 10.61 10.71
C ALA A 164 7.20 10.05 11.46
N ALA A 165 7.24 8.74 11.66
CA ALA A 165 8.44 8.11 12.18
C ALA A 165 9.53 8.18 11.11
N ARG A 166 10.57 8.94 11.38
CA ARG A 166 11.77 8.98 10.57
C ARG A 166 12.66 7.82 11.03
N VAL A 167 12.88 6.87 10.16
CA VAL A 167 13.89 5.84 10.40
C VAL A 167 15.22 6.39 9.89
N HIS A 168 16.14 6.58 10.82
CA HIS A 168 17.54 6.89 10.50
C HIS A 168 18.28 5.61 10.18
#